data_d5bf1bf29158c89473d348524480ef7e
#
_entry.id   d5bf1bf29158c89473d348524480ef7e
#
_cell.length_a   1.000
_cell.length_b   1.000
_cell.length_c   1.000
_cell.angle_alpha   90.00
_cell.angle_beta   90.00
_cell.angle_gamma   90.00
#
_symmetry.space_group_name_H-M   'P 1'
#
loop_
_entity.id
_entity.type
_entity.pdbx_description
1 polymer ?
#
loop_
_entity_poly.entity_id
_entity_poly.type
_entity_poly.pdbx_seq_one_letter_code
_entity_poly.pdbx_strand_id
1 'polypeptide(L)'
;VVGVLDAGLGDTVTPEDRVFWLDEYRRNYKGDVGRERLRTASINLRDRDSLHARLGSVTCPVLWMHGTADAVYSVANAEDGIRRFSQSADAQLKIVDGGQHFLSASDPQHVNPATVEFINKWR
;
A
#
# COMPACT_ATOMS: atom_id res chain seq x y z
N VAL A 1 -11.36 7.02 -12.06
CA VAL A 1 -9.89 6.94 -12.26
C VAL A 1 -9.20 8.03 -11.46
N VAL A 2 -9.54 9.30 -11.67
CA VAL A 2 -8.90 10.42 -10.96
C VAL A 2 -9.05 10.28 -9.44
N GLY A 3 -10.24 9.97 -8.94
CA GLY A 3 -10.49 9.82 -7.51
C GLY A 3 -9.68 8.72 -6.81
N VAL A 4 -9.31 7.63 -7.52
CA VAL A 4 -8.42 6.59 -6.96
C VAL A 4 -6.99 7.11 -6.79
N LEU A 5 -6.51 7.87 -7.78
CA LEU A 5 -5.19 8.50 -7.70
C LEU A 5 -5.16 9.59 -6.63
N ASP A 6 -6.23 10.39 -6.53
CA ASP A 6 -6.33 11.43 -5.50
C ASP A 6 -6.32 10.83 -4.09
N ALA A 7 -7.09 9.77 -3.86
CA ALA A 7 -7.11 9.06 -2.57
C ALA A 7 -5.79 8.33 -2.26
N GLY A 8 -5.08 7.88 -3.30
CA GLY A 8 -3.85 7.09 -3.14
C GLY A 8 -2.58 7.92 -3.04
N LEU A 9 -2.45 8.93 -3.87
CA LEU A 9 -1.26 9.78 -3.97
C LEU A 9 -1.35 11.06 -3.12
N GLY A 10 -2.57 11.50 -2.80
CA GLY A 10 -2.79 12.77 -2.10
C GLY A 10 -2.21 13.96 -2.85
N ASP A 11 -1.81 14.98 -2.08
CA ASP A 11 -1.29 16.25 -2.61
C ASP A 11 0.25 16.36 -2.54
N THR A 12 0.93 15.31 -2.07
CA THR A 12 2.38 15.35 -1.79
C THR A 12 3.26 14.98 -2.98
N VAL A 13 2.69 14.35 -4.00
CA VAL A 13 3.45 13.98 -5.22
C VAL A 13 3.67 15.19 -6.11
N THR A 14 4.79 15.18 -6.85
CA THR A 14 5.07 16.23 -7.83
C THR A 14 4.05 16.22 -8.97
N PRO A 15 3.83 17.35 -9.65
CA PRO A 15 2.95 17.39 -10.84
C PRO A 15 3.39 16.39 -11.93
N GLU A 16 4.71 16.20 -12.09
CA GLU A 16 5.32 15.28 -13.04
C GLU A 16 4.98 13.82 -12.70
N ASP A 17 5.15 13.43 -11.44
CA ASP A 17 4.80 12.09 -10.96
C ASP A 17 3.31 11.82 -11.07
N ARG A 18 2.48 12.83 -10.77
CA ARG A 18 1.03 12.72 -10.93
C ARG A 18 0.63 12.48 -12.39
N VAL A 19 1.25 13.17 -13.34
CA VAL A 19 1.05 12.95 -14.78
C VAL A 19 1.48 11.54 -15.17
N PHE A 20 2.66 11.11 -14.72
CA PHE A 20 3.18 9.76 -14.95
C PHE A 20 2.18 8.68 -14.50
N TRP A 21 1.71 8.74 -13.26
CA TRP A 21 0.77 7.75 -12.72
C TRP A 21 -0.59 7.80 -13.43
N LEU A 22 -1.07 8.98 -13.81
CA LEU A 22 -2.31 9.13 -14.56
C LEU A 22 -2.20 8.48 -15.95
N ASP A 23 -1.09 8.63 -16.63
CA ASP A 23 -0.86 8.05 -17.94
C ASP A 23 -0.65 6.54 -17.87
N GLU A 24 0.04 6.03 -16.84
CA GLU A 24 0.12 4.59 -16.56
C GLU A 24 -1.26 3.98 -16.34
N TYR A 25 -2.09 4.66 -15.55
CA TYR A 25 -3.45 4.20 -15.29
C TYR A 25 -4.30 4.19 -16.58
N ARG A 26 -4.25 5.26 -17.37
CA ARG A 26 -4.94 5.35 -18.66
C ARG A 26 -4.48 4.28 -19.65
N ARG A 27 -3.18 4.02 -19.72
CA ARG A 27 -2.60 3.00 -20.60
C ARG A 27 -3.12 1.61 -20.26
N ASN A 28 -3.15 1.26 -18.98
CA ASN A 28 -3.51 -0.08 -18.52
C ASN A 28 -5.01 -0.35 -18.50
N TYR A 29 -5.83 0.71 -18.35
CA TYR A 29 -7.28 0.60 -18.21
C TYR A 29 -8.07 1.25 -19.35
N LYS A 30 -7.49 1.27 -20.55
CA LYS A 30 -8.10 1.83 -21.75
C LYS A 30 -9.12 0.87 -22.40
N GLY A 31 -10.21 1.44 -22.91
CA GLY A 31 -11.22 0.72 -23.72
C GLY A 31 -12.00 -0.34 -22.92
N ASP A 32 -12.64 -1.28 -23.63
CA ASP A 32 -13.49 -2.31 -23.02
C ASP A 32 -12.70 -3.29 -22.17
N VAL A 33 -11.54 -3.71 -22.65
CA VAL A 33 -10.62 -4.59 -21.90
C VAL A 33 -10.16 -3.93 -20.61
N GLY A 34 -9.85 -2.65 -20.65
CA GLY A 34 -9.46 -1.89 -19.45
C GLY A 34 -10.62 -1.78 -18.45
N ARG A 35 -11.85 -1.53 -18.92
CA ARG A 35 -13.04 -1.52 -18.06
C ARG A 35 -13.29 -2.88 -17.41
N GLU A 36 -13.13 -3.98 -18.13
CA GLU A 36 -13.29 -5.32 -17.58
C GLU A 36 -12.21 -5.64 -16.55
N ARG A 37 -10.96 -5.24 -16.76
CA ARG A 37 -9.88 -5.36 -15.74
C ARG A 37 -10.22 -4.62 -14.45
N LEU A 38 -10.70 -3.37 -14.56
CA LEU A 38 -11.13 -2.59 -13.38
C LEU A 38 -12.30 -3.25 -12.66
N ARG A 39 -13.28 -3.74 -13.41
CA ARG A 39 -14.43 -4.46 -12.84
C ARG A 39 -13.98 -5.70 -12.08
N THR A 40 -13.12 -6.52 -12.69
CA THR A 40 -12.56 -7.73 -12.06
C THR A 40 -11.79 -7.39 -10.80
N ALA A 41 -10.93 -6.37 -10.82
CA ALA A 41 -10.19 -5.91 -9.65
C ALA A 41 -11.12 -5.45 -8.53
N SER A 42 -12.19 -4.70 -8.87
CA SER A 42 -13.18 -4.22 -7.90
C SER A 42 -13.99 -5.38 -7.28
N ILE A 43 -14.36 -6.39 -8.08
CA ILE A 43 -15.04 -7.60 -7.59
C ILE A 43 -14.11 -8.35 -6.63
N ASN A 44 -12.86 -8.59 -7.02
CA ASN A 44 -11.88 -9.26 -6.17
C ASN A 44 -11.64 -8.52 -4.85
N LEU A 45 -11.58 -7.20 -4.90
CA LEU A 45 -11.40 -6.38 -3.70
C LEU A 45 -12.61 -6.50 -2.74
N ARG A 46 -13.82 -6.52 -3.30
CA ARG A 46 -15.07 -6.66 -2.53
C ARG A 46 -15.24 -8.05 -1.92
N ASP A 47 -14.93 -9.09 -2.69
CA ASP A 47 -15.30 -10.48 -2.39
C ASP A 47 -14.16 -11.29 -1.75
N ARG A 48 -12.94 -10.69 -1.64
CA ARG A 48 -11.82 -11.36 -0.96
C ARG A 48 -12.12 -11.57 0.51
N ASP A 49 -11.70 -12.71 1.02
CA ASP A 49 -11.75 -13.01 2.45
C ASP A 49 -10.75 -12.13 3.24
N SER A 50 -11.06 -11.93 4.51
CA SER A 50 -10.17 -11.20 5.41
C SER A 50 -8.91 -12.01 5.73
N LEU A 51 -7.75 -11.37 5.68
CA LEU A 51 -6.48 -11.95 6.14
C LEU A 51 -6.35 -11.97 7.68
N HIS A 52 -7.18 -11.24 8.41
CA HIS A 52 -7.04 -11.06 9.86
C HIS A 52 -6.94 -12.37 10.63
N ALA A 53 -7.76 -13.37 10.28
CA ALA A 53 -7.73 -14.68 10.94
C ALA A 53 -6.46 -15.49 10.66
N ARG A 54 -5.68 -15.12 9.62
CA ARG A 54 -4.49 -15.85 9.17
C ARG A 54 -3.18 -15.13 9.47
N LEU A 55 -3.21 -13.87 9.89
CA LEU A 55 -2.00 -13.10 10.19
C LEU A 55 -1.14 -13.77 11.28
N GLY A 56 -1.79 -14.39 12.25
CA GLY A 56 -1.11 -15.13 13.31
C GLY A 56 -0.32 -16.37 12.87
N SER A 57 -0.56 -16.88 11.64
CA SER A 57 0.19 -18.02 11.09
C SER A 57 1.41 -17.61 10.25
N VAL A 58 1.64 -16.32 10.05
CA VAL A 58 2.80 -15.79 9.32
C VAL A 58 4.02 -15.88 10.21
N THR A 59 5.03 -16.65 9.80
CA THR A 59 6.26 -16.91 10.55
C THR A 59 7.46 -16.12 10.02
N CYS A 60 7.42 -15.67 8.76
CA CYS A 60 8.50 -14.87 8.19
C CYS A 60 8.55 -13.45 8.80
N PRO A 61 9.69 -12.76 8.73
CA PRO A 61 9.80 -11.35 9.08
C PRO A 61 8.81 -10.49 8.27
N VAL A 62 8.24 -9.49 8.91
CA VAL A 62 7.25 -8.57 8.34
C VAL A 62 7.66 -7.12 8.60
N LEU A 63 7.79 -6.33 7.55
CA LEU A 63 7.85 -4.87 7.63
C LEU A 63 6.54 -4.30 7.08
N TRP A 64 5.76 -3.69 7.95
CA TRP A 64 4.56 -2.93 7.58
C TRP A 64 4.89 -1.45 7.62
N MET A 65 4.71 -0.76 6.51
CA MET A 65 4.85 0.70 6.46
C MET A 65 3.49 1.35 6.20
N HIS A 66 3.20 2.42 6.93
CA HIS A 66 1.90 3.09 6.87
C HIS A 66 2.06 4.61 6.98
N GLY A 67 1.33 5.35 6.14
CA GLY A 67 1.36 6.80 6.13
C GLY A 67 0.32 7.44 7.04
N THR A 68 0.65 8.53 7.73
CA THR A 68 -0.30 9.23 8.62
C THR A 68 -1.39 9.97 7.86
N ALA A 69 -1.16 10.31 6.58
CA ALA A 69 -2.13 10.95 5.69
C ALA A 69 -2.87 9.96 4.76
N ASP A 70 -2.81 8.65 5.04
CA ASP A 70 -3.57 7.64 4.31
C ASP A 70 -5.08 7.90 4.46
N ALA A 71 -5.72 8.27 3.33
CA ALA A 71 -7.15 8.59 3.28
C ALA A 71 -8.07 7.34 3.29
N VAL A 72 -7.49 6.14 3.19
CA VAL A 72 -8.25 4.87 3.10
C VAL A 72 -8.23 4.11 4.43
N TYR A 73 -7.06 4.02 5.07
CA TYR A 73 -6.89 3.32 6.35
C TYR A 73 -6.19 4.19 7.38
N SER A 74 -6.61 4.07 8.63
CA SER A 74 -6.02 4.81 9.75
C SER A 74 -4.75 4.13 10.28
N VAL A 75 -3.89 4.91 10.93
CA VAL A 75 -2.74 4.40 11.69
C VAL A 75 -3.17 3.34 12.71
N ALA A 76 -4.30 3.54 13.38
CA ALA A 76 -4.83 2.56 14.34
C ALA A 76 -5.11 1.18 13.72
N ASN A 77 -5.53 1.13 12.44
CA ASN A 77 -5.68 -0.14 11.71
C ASN A 77 -4.33 -0.83 11.49
N ALA A 78 -3.28 -0.08 11.18
CA ALA A 78 -1.94 -0.64 11.01
C ALA A 78 -1.38 -1.13 12.35
N GLU A 79 -1.59 -0.41 13.43
CA GLU A 79 -1.20 -0.79 14.78
C GLU A 79 -1.93 -2.05 15.28
N ASP A 80 -3.23 -2.18 15.00
CA ASP A 80 -3.97 -3.40 15.29
C ASP A 80 -3.50 -4.57 14.43
N GLY A 81 -3.29 -4.32 13.14
CA GLY A 81 -2.84 -5.33 12.19
C GLY A 81 -1.48 -5.91 12.53
N ILE A 82 -0.48 -5.08 12.86
CA ILE A 82 0.88 -5.57 13.16
C ILE A 82 0.92 -6.47 14.40
N ARG A 83 0.09 -6.21 15.40
CA ARG A 83 0.00 -7.04 16.62
C ARG A 83 -0.51 -8.46 16.35
N ARG A 84 -1.16 -8.69 15.21
CA ARG A 84 -1.71 -10.00 14.83
C ARG A 84 -0.67 -10.96 14.25
N PHE A 85 0.53 -10.48 13.91
CA PHE A 85 1.63 -11.31 13.43
C PHE A 85 2.35 -12.01 14.60
N SER A 86 1.60 -12.73 15.42
CA SER A 86 2.06 -13.31 16.69
C SER A 86 3.13 -14.40 16.56
N GLN A 87 3.27 -15.01 15.37
CA GLN A 87 4.29 -16.03 15.09
C GLN A 87 5.41 -15.50 14.17
N SER A 88 5.36 -14.24 13.75
CA SER A 88 6.45 -13.67 12.96
C SER A 88 7.76 -13.61 13.74
N ALA A 89 8.86 -13.97 13.09
CA ALA A 89 10.20 -13.85 13.65
C ALA A 89 10.59 -12.40 13.96
N ASP A 90 10.01 -11.45 13.23
CA ASP A 90 10.20 -10.00 13.42
C ASP A 90 9.06 -9.24 12.73
N ALA A 91 8.12 -8.73 13.49
CA ALA A 91 7.02 -7.90 12.96
C ALA A 91 7.24 -6.44 13.36
N GLN A 92 7.53 -5.62 12.37
CA GLN A 92 7.80 -4.18 12.54
C GLN A 92 6.76 -3.33 11.86
N LEU A 93 6.28 -2.28 12.56
CA LEU A 93 5.47 -1.22 11.98
C LEU A 93 6.31 0.07 11.90
N LYS A 94 6.41 0.64 10.70
CA LYS A 94 7.04 1.94 10.47
C LYS A 94 5.98 2.94 9.99
N ILE A 95 5.74 3.96 10.79
CA ILE A 95 4.85 5.06 10.43
C ILE A 95 5.65 6.12 9.68
N VAL A 96 5.11 6.57 8.55
CA VAL A 96 5.65 7.66 7.72
C VAL A 96 4.75 8.88 7.89
N ASP A 97 5.28 9.93 8.51
CA ASP A 97 4.52 11.15 8.72
C ASP A 97 4.22 11.86 7.39
N GLY A 98 2.96 12.26 7.20
CA GLY A 98 2.46 12.82 5.93
C GLY A 98 2.31 11.80 4.79
N GLY A 99 2.76 10.55 4.96
CA GLY A 99 2.70 9.53 3.92
C GLY A 99 1.27 9.18 3.51
N GLN A 100 1.08 8.95 2.21
CA GLN A 100 -0.22 8.69 1.58
C GLN A 100 -0.52 7.19 1.46
N HIS A 101 -1.70 6.83 0.93
CA HIS A 101 -2.12 5.43 0.76
C HIS A 101 -1.21 4.65 -0.20
N PHE A 102 -0.80 5.26 -1.32
CA PHE A 102 0.19 4.68 -2.24
C PHE A 102 1.61 5.04 -1.82
N LEU A 103 1.96 4.71 -0.59
CA LEU A 103 3.14 5.14 0.11
C LEU A 103 4.45 4.93 -0.69
N SER A 104 4.57 3.82 -1.41
CA SER A 104 5.75 3.55 -2.24
C SER A 104 5.89 4.48 -3.45
N ALA A 105 4.79 5.07 -3.90
CA ALA A 105 4.77 6.03 -5.01
C ALA A 105 4.87 7.47 -4.53
N SER A 106 4.25 7.80 -3.39
CA SER A 106 4.27 9.17 -2.84
C SER A 106 5.53 9.47 -2.02
N ASP A 107 6.10 8.46 -1.35
CA ASP A 107 7.17 8.62 -0.38
C ASP A 107 8.34 7.62 -0.56
N PRO A 108 8.86 7.43 -1.79
CA PRO A 108 9.91 6.45 -2.07
C PRO A 108 11.19 6.70 -1.28
N GLN A 109 11.47 7.96 -0.90
CA GLN A 109 12.61 8.36 -0.09
C GLN A 109 12.58 7.77 1.33
N HIS A 110 11.40 7.44 1.85
CA HIS A 110 11.23 6.76 3.14
C HIS A 110 11.08 5.24 3.00
N VAL A 111 10.37 4.81 1.95
CA VAL A 111 10.05 3.39 1.73
C VAL A 111 11.28 2.60 1.28
N ASN A 112 12.01 3.12 0.28
CA ASN A 112 13.11 2.36 -0.32
C ASN A 112 14.26 2.08 0.67
N PRO A 113 14.79 3.04 1.43
CA PRO A 113 15.84 2.76 2.41
C PRO A 113 15.39 1.78 3.50
N ALA A 114 14.17 1.95 4.04
CA ALA A 114 13.63 1.07 5.06
C ALA A 114 13.46 -0.37 4.55
N THR A 115 13.02 -0.54 3.31
CA THR A 115 12.90 -1.85 2.67
C THR A 115 14.26 -2.51 2.50
N VAL A 116 15.27 -1.77 2.01
CA VAL A 116 16.63 -2.28 1.84
C VAL A 116 17.25 -2.67 3.18
N GLU A 117 17.12 -1.83 4.19
CA GLU A 117 17.60 -2.12 5.55
C GLU A 117 16.98 -3.40 6.11
N PHE A 118 15.66 -3.52 5.99
CA PHE A 118 14.94 -4.70 6.47
C PHE A 118 15.36 -5.97 5.73
N ILE A 119 15.48 -5.94 4.40
CA ILE A 119 15.94 -7.09 3.62
C ILE A 119 17.35 -7.49 4.03
N ASN A 120 18.27 -6.53 4.19
CA ASN A 120 19.65 -6.81 4.57
C ASN A 120 19.80 -7.43 5.98
N LYS A 121 18.85 -7.15 6.88
CA LYS A 121 18.82 -7.77 8.22
C LYS A 121 18.53 -9.27 8.15
N TRP A 122 17.81 -9.73 7.12
CA TRP A 122 17.30 -11.09 6.99
C TRP A 122 17.91 -11.89 5.81
N ARG A 123 19.00 -11.39 5.24
CA ARG A 123 19.78 -12.09 4.18
C ARG A 123 20.63 -13.18 4.73
#